data_73d4054fe39fe1f74052d65972b2be5c
#
_entry.id   73d4054fe39fe1f74052d65972b2be5c
#
_cell.length_a   1.000
_cell.length_b   1.000
_cell.length_c   1.000
_cell.angle_alpha   90.00
_cell.angle_beta   90.00
_cell.angle_gamma   90.00
#
_symmetry.space_group_name_H-M   'P 1'
#
loop_
_entity.id
_entity.type
_entity.pdbx_description
1 polymer ?
#
loop_
_entity_poly.entity_id
_entity_poly.type
_entity_poly.pdbx_seq_one_letter_code
_entity_poly.pdbx_strand_id
1 'polypeptide(L)'
;MKNTKKNFFYGLVLLIFAGTAFFNSCKLVDGDELRAENENYLQKLIDQKEDGEELDLSQIKDEFSLKSVEINKAITLSGGETQFDMQNIDIAVNVPGVTLKNLANINSVIFGEGIKEEELTVENCDIKNLNAGDTTDTSDGENIV
;
A
#
# COMPACT_ATOMS: atom_id res chain seq x y z
N MET A 1 63.43 21.30 33.25
CA MET A 1 63.15 19.95 33.71
C MET A 1 61.74 19.87 34.25
N LYS A 2 61.03 18.83 33.91
CA LYS A 2 59.72 18.37 34.32
C LYS A 2 58.60 18.67 33.32
N ASN A 3 58.43 17.72 32.43
CA ASN A 3 57.28 16.82 32.28
C ASN A 3 55.90 17.50 32.17
N THR A 4 55.48 17.71 30.96
CA THR A 4 54.10 17.88 30.61
C THR A 4 53.77 16.94 29.43
N LYS A 5 53.71 15.66 29.72
CA LYS A 5 53.19 14.63 28.83
C LYS A 5 52.18 13.82 29.61
N LYS A 6 50.96 14.29 29.69
CA LYS A 6 49.81 13.48 30.15
C LYS A 6 48.55 14.35 30.07
N ASN A 7 48.02 14.63 28.93
CA ASN A 7 46.59 15.04 28.80
C ASN A 7 46.09 15.03 27.35
N PHE A 8 46.75 14.20 26.52
CA PHE A 8 46.33 14.11 25.11
C PHE A 8 45.59 12.81 24.77
N PHE A 9 45.18 12.05 25.77
CA PHE A 9 44.58 10.73 25.55
C PHE A 9 43.11 10.59 25.94
N TYR A 10 42.47 11.66 26.44
CA TYR A 10 41.05 11.63 26.82
C TYR A 10 40.11 12.27 25.84
N GLY A 11 40.60 12.79 24.72
CA GLY A 11 39.75 13.45 23.70
C GLY A 11 39.30 12.54 22.58
N LEU A 12 39.76 11.29 22.50
CA LEU A 12 39.50 10.44 21.32
C LEU A 12 38.56 9.23 21.60
N VAL A 13 37.98 9.12 22.76
CA VAL A 13 37.09 8.00 23.08
C VAL A 13 35.60 8.39 23.09
N LEU A 14 35.28 9.66 22.89
CA LEU A 14 33.88 10.15 23.01
C LEU A 14 33.19 10.43 21.68
N LEU A 15 33.76 9.94 20.56
CA LEU A 15 33.19 10.15 19.21
C LEU A 15 32.78 8.85 18.49
N ILE A 16 32.70 7.74 19.18
CA ILE A 16 32.31 6.45 18.57
C ILE A 16 30.92 5.96 19.03
N PHE A 17 30.17 6.74 19.81
CA PHE A 17 28.85 6.31 20.28
C PHE A 17 27.66 7.05 19.66
N ALA A 18 27.85 7.78 18.57
CA ALA A 18 26.74 8.47 17.89
C ALA A 18 26.39 7.87 16.52
N GLY A 19 26.74 6.62 16.26
CA GLY A 19 26.57 6.01 14.94
C GLY A 19 25.80 4.69 14.88
N THR A 20 25.15 4.26 15.95
CA THR A 20 24.48 2.96 15.95
C THR A 20 23.05 3.00 16.52
N ALA A 21 22.22 3.80 15.95
CA ALA A 21 20.81 3.80 16.34
C ALA A 21 19.86 4.07 15.18
N PHE A 22 20.15 3.59 13.97
CA PHE A 22 19.17 3.55 12.88
C PHE A 22 19.26 2.23 12.10
N PHE A 23 19.51 1.13 12.79
CA PHE A 23 18.96 -0.13 12.33
C PHE A 23 17.62 -0.29 13.06
N ASN A 24 16.61 0.44 12.62
CA ASN A 24 15.27 -0.06 12.76
C ASN A 24 15.28 -1.40 12.04
N SER A 25 15.43 -2.43 12.84
CA SER A 25 15.12 -3.79 12.47
C SER A 25 13.75 -3.73 11.78
N CYS A 26 13.73 -3.86 10.44
CA CYS A 26 12.67 -4.58 9.82
C CYS A 26 12.64 -5.91 10.57
N LYS A 27 11.81 -6.04 11.59
CA LYS A 27 11.33 -7.33 12.02
C LYS A 27 10.64 -7.86 10.77
N LEU A 28 11.30 -8.80 10.10
CA LEU A 28 10.60 -9.80 9.33
C LEU A 28 9.65 -10.43 10.35
N VAL A 29 8.41 -10.02 10.32
CA VAL A 29 7.35 -10.69 11.05
C VAL A 29 7.22 -12.02 10.34
N ASP A 30 7.56 -13.11 11.03
CA ASP A 30 7.39 -14.45 10.51
C ASP A 30 5.95 -14.58 10.05
N GLY A 31 5.74 -14.91 8.77
CA GLY A 31 4.42 -14.96 8.13
C GLY A 31 3.45 -15.95 8.78
N ASP A 32 3.93 -16.85 9.64
CA ASP A 32 3.11 -17.84 10.33
C ASP A 32 2.31 -17.26 11.52
N GLU A 33 2.78 -16.21 12.18
CA GLU A 33 2.01 -15.55 13.25
C GLU A 33 0.89 -14.64 12.71
N LEU A 34 1.04 -14.14 11.48
CA LEU A 34 0.03 -13.28 10.85
C LEU A 34 -1.14 -14.04 10.24
N ARG A 35 -0.98 -15.35 10.02
CA ARG A 35 -1.97 -16.20 9.37
C ARG A 35 -3.23 -16.46 10.20
N ALA A 36 -3.15 -16.35 11.51
CA ALA A 36 -4.22 -16.72 12.44
C ALA A 36 -5.12 -15.54 12.86
N GLU A 37 -4.71 -14.28 12.65
CA GLU A 37 -5.42 -13.12 13.22
C GLU A 37 -5.93 -12.11 12.19
N ASN A 38 -5.73 -12.32 10.86
CA ASN A 38 -5.94 -11.22 9.92
C ASN A 38 -6.78 -11.55 8.70
N GLU A 39 -8.09 -11.50 8.89
CA GLU A 39 -9.03 -11.35 7.76
C GLU A 39 -8.77 -10.08 6.93
N ASN A 40 -7.88 -9.16 7.39
CA ASN A 40 -7.63 -7.86 6.78
C ASN A 40 -6.15 -7.50 6.62
N TYR A 41 -5.27 -8.47 6.40
CA TYR A 41 -3.83 -8.20 6.30
C TYR A 41 -3.48 -7.22 5.17
N LEU A 42 -4.02 -7.43 3.97
CA LEU A 42 -3.79 -6.52 2.85
C LEU A 42 -4.30 -5.11 3.15
N GLN A 43 -5.47 -4.98 3.77
CA GLN A 43 -5.99 -3.67 4.16
C GLN A 43 -5.04 -2.94 5.13
N LYS A 44 -4.48 -3.67 6.11
CA LYS A 44 -3.51 -3.07 7.04
C LYS A 44 -2.25 -2.59 6.35
N LEU A 45 -1.74 -3.34 5.36
CA LEU A 45 -0.59 -2.91 4.57
C LEU A 45 -0.89 -1.64 3.76
N ILE A 46 -2.08 -1.56 3.16
CA ILE A 46 -2.55 -0.37 2.45
C ILE A 46 -2.65 0.82 3.41
N ASP A 47 -3.24 0.63 4.58
CA ASP A 47 -3.44 1.69 5.58
C ASP A 47 -2.14 2.23 6.18
N GLN A 48 -1.07 1.44 6.16
CA GLN A 48 0.25 1.85 6.63
C GLN A 48 1.02 2.71 5.63
N LYS A 49 0.60 2.73 4.37
CA LYS A 49 1.24 3.55 3.33
C LYS A 49 0.84 5.01 3.44
N GLU A 50 1.70 5.88 2.94
CA GLU A 50 1.44 7.30 2.78
C GLU A 50 1.22 7.66 1.31
N ASP A 51 0.70 8.86 1.04
CA ASP A 51 0.49 9.33 -0.33
C ASP A 51 1.81 9.32 -1.13
N GLY A 52 1.76 8.78 -2.33
CA GLY A 52 2.92 8.65 -3.22
C GLY A 52 3.77 7.40 -2.98
N GLU A 53 3.47 6.58 -1.97
CA GLU A 53 4.20 5.34 -1.73
C GLU A 53 3.72 4.17 -2.60
N GLU A 54 4.61 3.22 -2.83
CA GLU A 54 4.30 1.95 -3.50
C GLU A 54 4.17 0.82 -2.47
N LEU A 55 3.14 0.00 -2.62
CA LEU A 55 2.99 -1.28 -1.95
C LEU A 55 3.24 -2.40 -2.98
N ASP A 56 4.41 -3.03 -2.88
CA ASP A 56 4.77 -4.17 -3.71
C ASP A 56 4.26 -5.47 -3.08
N LEU A 57 3.31 -6.11 -3.75
CA LEU A 57 2.67 -7.36 -3.32
C LEU A 57 3.49 -8.59 -3.68
N SER A 58 4.53 -8.48 -4.52
CA SER A 58 5.33 -9.63 -4.98
C SER A 58 6.00 -10.41 -3.84
N GLN A 59 6.19 -9.76 -2.71
CA GLN A 59 6.78 -10.35 -1.51
C GLN A 59 5.75 -11.04 -0.61
N ILE A 60 4.47 -10.89 -0.90
CA ILE A 60 3.39 -11.48 -0.11
C ILE A 60 3.09 -12.87 -0.67
N LYS A 61 3.24 -13.89 0.14
CA LYS A 61 3.05 -15.29 -0.24
C LYS A 61 1.73 -15.88 0.23
N ASP A 62 1.00 -15.13 1.04
CA ASP A 62 -0.21 -15.64 1.68
C ASP A 62 -1.45 -15.43 0.81
N GLU A 63 -2.39 -16.37 0.92
CA GLU A 63 -3.71 -16.21 0.35
C GLU A 63 -4.48 -15.16 1.16
N PHE A 64 -5.15 -14.25 0.46
CA PHE A 64 -6.03 -13.28 1.11
C PHE A 64 -7.40 -13.89 1.35
N SER A 65 -7.89 -13.77 2.57
CA SER A 65 -9.27 -14.16 2.92
C SER A 65 -10.28 -13.04 2.63
N LEU A 66 -9.81 -11.92 2.08
CA LEU A 66 -10.60 -10.72 1.86
C LEU A 66 -11.49 -10.83 0.64
N LYS A 67 -12.65 -10.20 0.71
CA LYS A 67 -13.52 -9.97 -0.45
C LYS A 67 -13.32 -8.58 -1.06
N SER A 68 -12.90 -7.61 -0.26
CA SER A 68 -12.70 -6.23 -0.70
C SER A 68 -11.59 -5.53 0.09
N VAL A 69 -10.97 -4.55 -0.54
CA VAL A 69 -10.06 -3.60 0.08
C VAL A 69 -10.44 -2.17 -0.30
N GLU A 70 -10.10 -1.21 0.56
CA GLU A 70 -10.33 0.21 0.35
C GLU A 70 -9.02 0.96 0.23
N ILE A 71 -8.89 1.80 -0.77
CA ILE A 71 -7.72 2.65 -0.97
C ILE A 71 -8.13 4.09 -0.71
N ASN A 72 -7.70 4.61 0.44
CA ASN A 72 -8.01 5.95 0.94
C ASN A 72 -6.81 6.90 0.85
N LYS A 73 -5.77 6.51 0.13
CA LYS A 73 -4.54 7.28 -0.08
C LYS A 73 -4.05 7.12 -1.51
N ALA A 74 -3.41 8.14 -2.06
CA ALA A 74 -2.89 8.13 -3.43
C ALA A 74 -1.62 7.27 -3.53
N ILE A 75 -1.76 5.96 -3.48
CA ILE A 75 -0.67 4.98 -3.51
C ILE A 75 -0.58 4.23 -4.83
N THR A 76 0.56 3.59 -5.08
CA THR A 76 0.72 2.57 -6.11
C THR A 76 0.59 1.18 -5.49
N LEU A 77 -0.38 0.40 -5.93
CA LEU A 77 -0.50 -1.01 -5.59
C LEU A 77 0.08 -1.84 -6.75
N SER A 78 1.17 -2.54 -6.50
CA SER A 78 1.98 -3.18 -7.54
C SER A 78 2.15 -4.68 -7.29
N GLY A 79 2.04 -5.47 -8.34
CA GLY A 79 2.40 -6.90 -8.32
C GLY A 79 3.90 -7.16 -8.53
N GLY A 80 4.73 -6.10 -8.63
CA GLY A 80 6.15 -6.21 -8.92
C GLY A 80 6.45 -6.43 -10.40
N GLU A 81 7.41 -7.30 -10.73
CA GLU A 81 7.81 -7.60 -12.10
C GLU A 81 6.82 -8.48 -12.87
N THR A 82 6.01 -9.25 -12.16
CA THR A 82 4.99 -10.15 -12.71
C THR A 82 3.62 -9.79 -12.17
N GLN A 83 2.57 -10.24 -12.86
CA GLN A 83 1.22 -10.03 -12.34
C GLN A 83 1.02 -10.81 -11.04
N PHE A 84 0.51 -10.10 -10.02
CA PHE A 84 0.11 -10.68 -8.75
C PHE A 84 -1.38 -11.05 -8.79
N ASP A 85 -1.73 -12.26 -8.33
CA ASP A 85 -3.11 -12.74 -8.32
C ASP A 85 -3.90 -12.14 -7.14
N MET A 86 -4.85 -11.26 -7.45
CA MET A 86 -5.72 -10.62 -6.47
C MET A 86 -6.90 -11.51 -6.01
N GLN A 87 -6.99 -12.75 -6.50
CA GLN A 87 -7.97 -13.75 -6.02
C GLN A 87 -9.43 -13.30 -6.05
N ASN A 88 -9.79 -12.50 -7.04
CA ASN A 88 -11.12 -11.91 -7.21
C ASN A 88 -11.55 -10.96 -6.09
N ILE A 89 -10.63 -10.17 -5.57
CA ILE A 89 -10.92 -9.10 -4.61
C ILE A 89 -11.56 -7.90 -5.33
N ASP A 90 -12.48 -7.23 -4.65
CA ASP A 90 -12.98 -5.91 -5.03
C ASP A 90 -12.06 -4.82 -4.47
N ILE A 91 -11.77 -3.80 -5.26
CA ILE A 91 -10.95 -2.66 -4.85
C ILE A 91 -11.81 -1.40 -4.87
N ALA A 92 -12.05 -0.80 -3.72
CA ALA A 92 -12.70 0.51 -3.63
C ALA A 92 -11.62 1.61 -3.65
N VAL A 93 -11.72 2.53 -4.60
CA VAL A 93 -10.81 3.67 -4.76
C VAL A 93 -11.53 4.93 -4.32
N ASN A 94 -11.16 5.49 -3.18
CA ASN A 94 -11.82 6.61 -2.53
C ASN A 94 -11.08 7.95 -2.67
N VAL A 95 -9.92 7.95 -3.35
CA VAL A 95 -9.11 9.15 -3.58
C VAL A 95 -8.55 9.15 -5.00
N PRO A 96 -8.29 10.32 -5.60
CA PRO A 96 -7.63 10.41 -6.90
C PRO A 96 -6.14 10.06 -6.79
N GLY A 97 -5.51 9.74 -7.93
CA GLY A 97 -4.07 9.52 -8.03
C GLY A 97 -3.60 8.12 -7.60
N VAL A 98 -4.51 7.17 -7.45
CA VAL A 98 -4.17 5.76 -7.21
C VAL A 98 -3.65 5.14 -8.51
N THR A 99 -2.64 4.28 -8.38
CA THR A 99 -2.11 3.46 -9.48
C THR A 99 -2.25 1.98 -9.15
N LEU A 100 -2.83 1.20 -10.05
CA LEU A 100 -2.88 -0.25 -10.00
C LEU A 100 -1.96 -0.79 -11.09
N LYS A 101 -0.99 -1.63 -10.73
CA LYS A 101 0.04 -2.09 -11.65
C LYS A 101 0.34 -3.57 -11.48
N ASN A 102 0.40 -4.29 -12.62
CA ASN A 102 0.75 -5.73 -12.65
C ASN A 102 -0.13 -6.57 -11.69
N LEU A 103 -1.43 -6.41 -11.75
CA LEU A 103 -2.41 -7.14 -10.92
C LEU A 103 -3.33 -7.98 -11.79
N ALA A 104 -3.53 -9.24 -11.42
CA ALA A 104 -4.44 -10.16 -12.12
C ALA A 104 -5.64 -10.52 -11.24
N ASN A 105 -6.73 -10.95 -11.89
CA ASN A 105 -7.93 -11.45 -11.20
C ASN A 105 -8.54 -10.45 -10.20
N ILE A 106 -8.60 -9.17 -10.56
CA ILE A 106 -9.39 -8.19 -9.81
C ILE A 106 -10.85 -8.41 -10.19
N ASN A 107 -11.74 -8.59 -9.21
CA ASN A 107 -13.17 -8.78 -9.49
C ASN A 107 -13.81 -7.48 -9.94
N SER A 108 -13.69 -6.41 -9.15
CA SER A 108 -14.15 -5.08 -9.52
C SER A 108 -13.28 -3.97 -8.96
N VAL A 109 -13.24 -2.85 -9.67
CA VAL A 109 -12.75 -1.59 -9.14
C VAL A 109 -13.96 -0.66 -9.03
N ILE A 110 -14.20 -0.16 -7.82
CA ILE A 110 -15.36 0.67 -7.46
C ILE A 110 -14.83 2.05 -7.07
N PHE A 111 -15.35 3.10 -7.70
CA PHE A 111 -14.95 4.47 -7.39
C PHE A 111 -15.83 5.04 -6.27
N GLY A 112 -15.19 5.68 -5.29
CA GLY A 112 -15.87 6.45 -4.27
C GLY A 112 -16.58 7.68 -4.83
N GLU A 113 -17.37 8.34 -3.99
CA GLU A 113 -18.11 9.53 -4.38
C GLU A 113 -17.18 10.63 -4.92
N GLY A 114 -17.47 11.10 -6.13
CA GLY A 114 -16.71 12.17 -6.78
C GLY A 114 -15.41 11.75 -7.44
N ILE A 115 -15.01 10.48 -7.35
CA ILE A 115 -13.81 9.97 -8.02
C ILE A 115 -14.16 9.52 -9.43
N LYS A 116 -13.35 9.92 -10.40
CA LYS A 116 -13.53 9.58 -11.79
C LYS A 116 -12.52 8.55 -12.26
N GLU A 117 -12.91 7.77 -13.26
CA GLU A 117 -12.05 6.75 -13.85
C GLU A 117 -10.70 7.32 -14.35
N GLU A 118 -10.71 8.54 -14.91
CA GLU A 118 -9.52 9.23 -15.40
C GLU A 118 -8.50 9.59 -14.30
N GLU A 119 -8.89 9.51 -13.02
CA GLU A 119 -8.03 9.78 -11.86
C GLU A 119 -7.36 8.51 -11.32
N LEU A 120 -7.69 7.35 -11.90
CA LEU A 120 -7.04 6.06 -11.65
C LEU A 120 -6.06 5.73 -12.78
N THR A 121 -4.84 5.36 -12.45
CA THR A 121 -3.90 4.79 -13.42
C THR A 121 -3.93 3.27 -13.35
N VAL A 122 -4.13 2.61 -14.48
CA VAL A 122 -4.15 1.14 -14.57
C VAL A 122 -3.08 0.69 -15.56
N GLU A 123 -2.11 -0.11 -15.11
CA GLU A 123 -1.02 -0.63 -15.91
C GLU A 123 -0.96 -2.16 -15.81
N ASN A 124 -1.16 -2.85 -16.93
CA ASN A 124 -1.03 -4.30 -17.01
C ASN A 124 -1.84 -5.05 -15.93
N CYS A 125 -3.13 -4.68 -15.76
CA CYS A 125 -4.05 -5.31 -14.83
C CYS A 125 -5.18 -6.06 -15.56
N ASP A 126 -5.63 -7.18 -14.95
CA ASP A 126 -6.84 -7.90 -15.36
C ASP A 126 -7.97 -7.58 -14.39
N ILE A 127 -8.91 -6.75 -14.86
CA ILE A 127 -10.07 -6.26 -14.10
C ILE A 127 -11.34 -6.72 -14.80
N LYS A 128 -12.19 -7.46 -14.08
CA LYS A 128 -13.45 -7.98 -14.65
C LYS A 128 -14.51 -6.90 -14.78
N ASN A 129 -14.62 -6.02 -13.79
CA ASN A 129 -15.62 -4.96 -13.76
C ASN A 129 -14.98 -3.65 -13.31
N LEU A 130 -15.19 -2.59 -14.09
CA LEU A 130 -14.81 -1.23 -13.75
C LEU A 130 -16.09 -0.44 -13.55
N ASN A 131 -16.45 -0.14 -12.31
CA ASN A 131 -17.68 0.51 -11.95
C ASN A 131 -17.41 1.94 -11.50
N ALA A 132 -17.77 2.92 -12.32
CA ALA A 132 -17.96 4.28 -11.84
C ALA A 132 -19.00 4.22 -10.72
N GLY A 133 -18.67 4.75 -9.53
CA GLY A 133 -19.62 4.83 -8.42
C GLY A 133 -20.94 5.40 -8.92
N ASP A 134 -22.02 4.71 -8.60
CA ASP A 134 -23.36 5.01 -9.09
C ASP A 134 -23.74 6.47 -8.81
N THR A 135 -23.53 7.33 -9.79
CA THR A 135 -24.33 8.54 -9.86
C THR A 135 -25.70 8.07 -10.27
N THR A 136 -26.59 7.86 -9.30
CA THR A 136 -28.01 7.69 -9.54
C THR A 136 -28.49 8.86 -10.38
N ASP A 137 -28.39 8.72 -11.70
CA ASP A 137 -29.15 9.53 -12.63
C ASP A 137 -30.59 9.03 -12.51
N THR A 138 -31.29 9.61 -11.56
CA THR A 138 -32.74 9.56 -11.51
C THR A 138 -33.22 10.42 -12.64
N SER A 139 -33.12 9.93 -13.88
CA SER A 139 -33.91 10.46 -14.96
C SER A 139 -35.35 10.06 -14.67
N ASP A 140 -36.02 10.91 -13.89
CA ASP A 140 -37.49 10.91 -13.82
C ASP A 140 -38.02 10.98 -15.23
N GLY A 141 -38.52 9.84 -15.68
CA GLY A 141 -39.29 9.76 -16.87
C GLY A 141 -40.56 10.59 -16.69
N GLU A 142 -40.50 11.86 -17.06
CA GLU A 142 -41.68 12.69 -17.18
C GLU A 142 -42.47 12.18 -18.39
N ASN A 143 -43.44 11.35 -18.07
CA ASN A 143 -44.43 10.86 -19.00
C ASN A 143 -45.44 11.98 -19.23
N ILE A 144 -45.24 12.77 -20.30
CA ILE A 144 -46.21 13.76 -20.75
C ILE A 144 -47.25 13.04 -21.62
N VAL A 145 -48.45 12.96 -21.11
CA VAL A 145 -49.67 12.60 -21.81
C VAL A 145 -50.25 13.82 -22.48
#